data_a6c351ed1d7c8912272d074b75aab50a
#
_entry.id   a6c351ed1d7c8912272d074b75aab50a
#
_cell.length_a   1.000
_cell.length_b   1.000
_cell.length_c   1.000
_cell.angle_alpha   90.00
_cell.angle_beta   90.00
_cell.angle_gamma   90.00
#
_symmetry.space_group_name_H-M   'P 1'
#
loop_
_entity.id
_entity.type
_entity.pdbx_description
1 polymer ?
#
loop_
_entity_poly.entity_id
_entity_poly.type
_entity_poly.pdbx_seq_one_letter_code
_entity_poly.pdbx_strand_id
1 'polypeptide(L)'
;MHWSERRERFRSVIEGDRCVHPGSVFDPISARIAEELGFEVGMFAGSVASQTVLGAPDLIVLSLSEFADQAYRICRAGNLALLVDADHGYGNALNVRRTVEELETAGVAALTIEDTELPQSYGTVGGTRLISIEEGVGKMKAALDGRQDPSLVIAGRTSAMDITGPEDTVARIKAYEAVGVDAVFLSGVTNTDQLAVVSDAVNIPIFLGGAASALGDLDALSAAGVRICLQGHQPFQAAVKATYNTLKALRDGTPPSEITTTAPKDMMKRLTREDDHRKWMQDWLGGELAERD
;
A
#
# COMPACT_ATOMS: atom_id res chain seq x y z
N MET A 1 19.51 1.71 4.83
CA MET A 1 18.66 2.24 5.92
C MET A 1 17.98 1.06 6.59
N HIS A 2 17.93 1.05 7.92
CA HIS A 2 17.27 0.00 8.70
C HIS A 2 15.74 0.07 8.54
N TRP A 3 15.01 -1.03 8.79
CA TRP A 3 13.55 -1.02 8.69
C TRP A 3 12.90 -0.02 9.65
N SER A 4 13.38 0.08 10.89
CA SER A 4 12.87 1.03 11.89
C SER A 4 12.98 2.48 11.44
N GLU A 5 14.09 2.89 10.80
CA GLU A 5 14.24 4.27 10.28
C GLU A 5 13.19 4.62 9.19
N ARG A 6 12.72 3.63 8.41
CA ARG A 6 11.64 3.83 7.44
C ARG A 6 10.28 3.94 8.12
N ARG A 7 10.06 3.15 9.17
CA ARG A 7 8.88 3.21 10.02
C ARG A 7 8.78 4.55 10.73
N GLU A 8 9.88 5.04 11.29
CA GLU A 8 9.97 6.36 11.91
C GLU A 8 9.65 7.48 10.92
N ARG A 9 10.11 7.37 9.66
CA ARG A 9 9.73 8.32 8.61
C ARG A 9 8.24 8.26 8.28
N PHE A 10 7.66 7.06 8.23
CA PHE A 10 6.22 6.94 8.04
C PHE A 10 5.46 7.59 9.21
N ARG A 11 5.89 7.34 10.45
CA ARG A 11 5.32 7.99 11.63
C ARG A 11 5.41 9.50 11.55
N SER A 12 6.55 10.05 11.15
CA SER A 12 6.70 11.50 11.00
C SER A 12 5.72 12.11 9.97
N VAL A 13 5.32 11.34 8.96
CA VAL A 13 4.28 11.78 8.01
C VAL A 13 2.91 11.83 8.68
N ILE A 14 2.53 10.78 9.40
CA ILE A 14 1.19 10.71 10.00
C ILE A 14 1.04 11.55 11.29
N GLU A 15 2.12 11.82 11.99
CA GLU A 15 2.19 12.70 13.16
C GLU A 15 2.31 14.18 12.75
N GLY A 16 2.60 14.46 11.48
CA GLY A 16 2.62 15.81 10.92
C GLY A 16 1.21 16.38 10.73
N ASP A 17 1.14 17.52 10.09
CA ASP A 17 -0.08 18.29 9.86
C ASP A 17 -0.59 18.24 8.41
N ARG A 18 0.15 17.59 7.49
CA ARG A 18 -0.18 17.55 6.06
C ARG A 18 -0.69 16.19 5.60
N CYS A 19 -1.67 16.23 4.70
CA CYS A 19 -2.08 15.08 3.93
C CYS A 19 -1.14 14.87 2.75
N VAL A 20 -0.75 13.61 2.48
CA VAL A 20 0.05 13.23 1.33
C VAL A 20 -0.64 12.16 0.48
N HIS A 21 -0.33 12.15 -0.80
CA HIS A 21 -0.70 11.08 -1.70
C HIS A 21 0.43 10.07 -1.82
N PRO A 22 0.25 8.81 -1.43
CA PRO A 22 1.28 7.80 -1.59
C PRO A 22 1.45 7.41 -3.07
N GLY A 23 2.69 7.12 -3.48
CA GLY A 23 2.96 6.52 -4.78
C GLY A 23 2.50 5.07 -4.82
N SER A 24 1.57 4.73 -5.74
CA SER A 24 1.17 3.33 -5.92
C SER A 24 2.30 2.54 -6.58
N VAL A 25 2.82 1.53 -5.88
CA VAL A 25 3.94 0.70 -6.30
C VAL A 25 3.54 -0.77 -6.34
N PHE A 26 4.22 -1.57 -7.15
CA PHE A 26 3.86 -2.97 -7.36
C PHE A 26 5.07 -3.90 -7.47
N ASP A 27 6.27 -3.33 -7.64
CA ASP A 27 7.53 -4.07 -7.78
C ASP A 27 8.73 -3.19 -7.34
N PRO A 28 9.97 -3.76 -7.31
CA PRO A 28 11.18 -3.01 -6.99
C PRO A 28 11.45 -1.78 -7.87
N ILE A 29 11.11 -1.82 -9.14
CA ILE A 29 11.35 -0.70 -10.07
C ILE A 29 10.37 0.43 -9.82
N SER A 30 9.09 0.13 -9.68
CA SER A 30 8.08 1.15 -9.35
C SER A 30 8.34 1.82 -7.99
N ALA A 31 8.86 1.07 -7.01
CA ALA A 31 9.26 1.63 -5.71
C ALA A 31 10.43 2.62 -5.85
N ARG A 32 11.43 2.30 -6.67
CA ARG A 32 12.55 3.22 -6.96
C ARG A 32 12.12 4.45 -7.73
N ILE A 33 11.18 4.30 -8.67
CA ILE A 33 10.58 5.45 -9.38
C ILE A 33 9.86 6.36 -8.38
N ALA A 34 9.05 5.83 -7.50
CA ALA A 34 8.36 6.62 -6.49
C ALA A 34 9.34 7.34 -5.55
N GLU A 35 10.41 6.67 -5.10
CA GLU A 35 11.47 7.27 -4.29
C GLU A 35 12.21 8.39 -5.04
N GLU A 36 12.59 8.17 -6.32
CA GLU A 36 13.26 9.17 -7.17
C GLU A 36 12.39 10.42 -7.40
N LEU A 37 11.08 10.23 -7.53
CA LEU A 37 10.11 11.31 -7.70
C LEU A 37 9.78 12.05 -6.40
N GLY A 38 10.29 11.61 -5.26
CA GLY A 38 10.13 12.26 -3.97
C GLY A 38 8.82 11.95 -3.26
N PHE A 39 8.16 10.84 -3.57
CA PHE A 39 7.03 10.39 -2.75
C PHE A 39 7.51 10.05 -1.33
N GLU A 40 6.85 10.61 -0.33
CA GLU A 40 7.15 10.36 1.09
C GLU A 40 6.80 8.91 1.49
N VAL A 41 5.74 8.37 0.86
CA VAL A 41 5.15 7.06 1.15
C VAL A 41 4.87 6.31 -0.14
N GLY A 42 5.16 5.01 -0.16
CA GLY A 42 4.67 4.08 -1.17
C GLY A 42 3.42 3.34 -0.68
N MET A 43 2.54 2.95 -1.60
CA MET A 43 1.38 2.11 -1.32
C MET A 43 1.40 0.85 -2.17
N PHE A 44 1.37 -0.31 -1.53
CA PHE A 44 1.21 -1.61 -2.18
C PHE A 44 -0.12 -2.23 -1.75
N ALA A 45 -1.09 -2.23 -2.65
CA ALA A 45 -2.45 -2.70 -2.38
C ALA A 45 -2.60 -4.20 -2.63
N GLY A 46 -3.49 -4.86 -1.89
CA GLY A 46 -3.84 -6.28 -2.06
C GLY A 46 -4.34 -6.60 -3.47
N SER A 47 -5.17 -5.71 -4.05
CA SER A 47 -5.66 -5.85 -5.43
C SER A 47 -4.53 -5.84 -6.47
N VAL A 48 -3.56 -4.95 -6.29
CA VAL A 48 -2.38 -4.86 -7.17
C VAL A 48 -1.46 -6.07 -6.96
N ALA A 49 -1.35 -6.56 -5.73
CA ALA A 49 -0.60 -7.76 -5.42
C ALA A 49 -1.19 -9.00 -6.10
N SER A 50 -2.50 -9.21 -6.03
CA SER A 50 -3.19 -10.29 -6.73
C SER A 50 -2.93 -10.26 -8.24
N GLN A 51 -2.97 -9.08 -8.85
CA GLN A 51 -2.72 -8.91 -10.27
C GLN A 51 -1.24 -9.10 -10.65
N THR A 52 -0.32 -8.62 -9.81
CA THR A 52 1.14 -8.68 -10.11
C THR A 52 1.73 -10.05 -9.85
N VAL A 53 1.32 -10.70 -8.77
CA VAL A 53 1.90 -11.99 -8.34
C VAL A 53 1.21 -13.16 -9.03
N LEU A 54 -0.13 -13.14 -9.13
CA LEU A 54 -0.91 -14.27 -9.64
C LEU A 54 -1.53 -14.02 -11.02
N GLY A 55 -1.61 -12.75 -11.48
CA GLY A 55 -2.43 -12.41 -12.64
C GLY A 55 -3.94 -12.63 -12.39
N ALA A 56 -4.35 -12.63 -11.13
CA ALA A 56 -5.72 -12.89 -10.69
C ALA A 56 -6.45 -11.59 -10.30
N PRO A 57 -7.79 -11.56 -10.37
CA PRO A 57 -8.56 -10.47 -9.80
C PRO A 57 -8.47 -10.45 -8.27
N ASP A 58 -8.90 -9.33 -7.68
CA ASP A 58 -8.93 -9.11 -6.23
C ASP A 58 -10.07 -9.93 -5.57
N LEU A 59 -9.80 -11.19 -5.30
CA LEU A 59 -10.74 -12.15 -4.71
C LEU A 59 -10.15 -12.93 -3.53
N ILE A 60 -9.09 -12.39 -2.92
CA ILE A 60 -8.43 -12.99 -1.73
C ILE A 60 -7.93 -14.43 -2.01
N VAL A 61 -7.40 -14.66 -3.19
CA VAL A 61 -6.74 -15.94 -3.54
C VAL A 61 -5.24 -15.92 -3.33
N LEU A 62 -4.65 -14.72 -3.20
CA LEU A 62 -3.25 -14.52 -2.85
C LEU A 62 -3.02 -14.95 -1.39
N SER A 63 -2.00 -15.74 -1.15
CA SER A 63 -1.62 -16.13 0.21
C SER A 63 -0.81 -15.04 0.91
N LEU A 64 -0.83 -15.03 2.25
CA LEU A 64 0.01 -14.13 3.05
C LEU A 64 1.50 -14.24 2.68
N SER A 65 2.01 -15.46 2.46
CA SER A 65 3.43 -15.66 2.14
C SER A 65 3.83 -15.05 0.80
N GLU A 66 2.98 -15.17 -0.22
CA GLU A 66 3.22 -14.53 -1.53
C GLU A 66 3.16 -13.00 -1.43
N PHE A 67 2.23 -12.48 -0.65
CA PHE A 67 2.11 -11.04 -0.40
C PHE A 67 3.33 -10.49 0.35
N ALA A 68 3.72 -11.14 1.46
CA ALA A 68 4.89 -10.74 2.25
C ALA A 68 6.20 -10.83 1.43
N ASP A 69 6.35 -11.85 0.58
CA ASP A 69 7.48 -12.01 -0.33
C ASP A 69 7.58 -10.84 -1.31
N GLN A 70 6.46 -10.42 -1.91
CA GLN A 70 6.45 -9.27 -2.82
C GLN A 70 6.69 -7.96 -2.07
N ALA A 71 6.09 -7.77 -0.90
CA ALA A 71 6.34 -6.62 -0.04
C ALA A 71 7.83 -6.52 0.34
N TYR A 72 8.47 -7.64 0.68
CA TYR A 72 9.91 -7.70 0.96
C TYR A 72 10.76 -7.27 -0.24
N ARG A 73 10.43 -7.74 -1.46
CA ARG A 73 11.15 -7.33 -2.67
C ARG A 73 11.04 -5.83 -2.93
N ILE A 74 9.86 -5.25 -2.69
CA ILE A 74 9.61 -3.81 -2.78
C ILE A 74 10.42 -3.07 -1.70
N CYS A 75 10.29 -3.46 -0.44
CA CYS A 75 10.97 -2.82 0.68
C CYS A 75 12.49 -2.82 0.55
N ARG A 76 13.10 -3.93 0.08
CA ARG A 76 14.56 -4.00 -0.10
C ARG A 76 15.10 -3.19 -1.28
N ALA A 77 14.25 -2.72 -2.19
CA ALA A 77 14.67 -2.06 -3.42
C ALA A 77 15.28 -0.66 -3.20
N GLY A 78 14.82 0.04 -2.17
CA GLY A 78 15.19 1.42 -1.85
C GLY A 78 14.93 1.75 -0.39
N ASN A 79 14.62 3.01 -0.11
CA ASN A 79 14.34 3.52 1.24
C ASN A 79 12.90 4.06 1.40
N LEU A 80 12.04 3.83 0.42
CA LEU A 80 10.65 4.27 0.46
C LEU A 80 9.93 3.63 1.67
N ALA A 81 9.23 4.43 2.46
CA ALA A 81 8.38 3.93 3.54
C ALA A 81 7.11 3.32 2.92
N LEU A 82 6.90 2.02 3.10
CA LEU A 82 5.82 1.29 2.45
C LEU A 82 4.62 1.09 3.36
N LEU A 83 3.47 1.61 2.93
CA LEU A 83 2.14 1.25 3.43
C LEU A 83 1.62 0.07 2.60
N VAL A 84 1.08 -0.95 3.25
CA VAL A 84 0.44 -2.07 2.56
C VAL A 84 -1.01 -2.25 3.00
N ASP A 85 -1.83 -2.69 2.07
CA ASP A 85 -3.17 -3.18 2.35
C ASP A 85 -3.09 -4.69 2.60
N ALA A 86 -3.21 -5.09 3.86
CA ALA A 86 -3.18 -6.48 4.26
C ALA A 86 -4.57 -7.13 4.29
N ASP A 87 -5.51 -6.58 3.51
CA ASP A 87 -6.89 -7.05 3.39
C ASP A 87 -7.52 -7.29 4.79
N HIS A 88 -8.20 -8.42 4.98
CA HIS A 88 -8.82 -8.82 6.25
C HIS A 88 -7.81 -9.46 7.25
N GLY A 89 -6.50 -9.44 6.96
CA GLY A 89 -5.45 -10.07 7.76
C GLY A 89 -5.34 -11.58 7.54
N TYR A 90 -5.79 -12.08 6.39
CA TYR A 90 -5.69 -13.48 5.94
C TYR A 90 -6.37 -14.50 6.85
N GLY A 91 -7.41 -14.09 7.59
CA GLY A 91 -8.22 -14.96 8.41
C GLY A 91 -8.75 -14.31 9.69
N ASN A 92 -8.81 -15.08 10.78
CA ASN A 92 -9.25 -14.61 12.09
C ASN A 92 -8.13 -13.86 12.85
N ALA A 93 -8.37 -13.47 14.09
CA ALA A 93 -7.40 -12.72 14.91
C ALA A 93 -6.02 -13.40 15.05
N LEU A 94 -5.95 -14.73 15.07
CA LEU A 94 -4.67 -15.46 15.12
C LEU A 94 -3.89 -15.31 13.81
N ASN A 95 -4.60 -15.32 12.67
CA ASN A 95 -3.99 -15.07 11.37
C ASN A 95 -3.51 -13.62 11.26
N VAL A 96 -4.30 -12.65 11.76
CA VAL A 96 -3.92 -11.23 11.80
C VAL A 96 -2.62 -11.03 12.58
N ARG A 97 -2.48 -11.65 13.75
CA ARG A 97 -1.24 -11.59 14.52
C ARG A 97 -0.03 -12.03 13.69
N ARG A 98 -0.15 -13.20 13.04
CA ARG A 98 0.89 -13.71 12.13
C ARG A 98 1.12 -12.79 10.94
N THR A 99 0.07 -12.21 10.36
CA THR A 99 0.18 -11.28 9.24
C THR A 99 1.06 -10.08 9.59
N VAL A 100 0.90 -9.53 10.80
CA VAL A 100 1.75 -8.44 11.28
C VAL A 100 3.20 -8.89 11.41
N GLU A 101 3.47 -10.06 11.99
CA GLU A 101 4.84 -10.61 12.14
C GLU A 101 5.54 -10.79 10.78
N GLU A 102 4.84 -11.33 9.78
CA GLU A 102 5.39 -11.56 8.43
C GLU A 102 5.67 -10.23 7.69
N LEU A 103 4.72 -9.29 7.74
CA LEU A 103 4.86 -8.00 7.06
C LEU A 103 5.87 -7.09 7.75
N GLU A 104 5.96 -7.13 9.08
CA GLU A 104 7.00 -6.45 9.82
C GLU A 104 8.39 -6.96 9.44
N THR A 105 8.56 -8.28 9.35
CA THR A 105 9.79 -8.93 8.88
C THR A 105 10.13 -8.57 7.44
N ALA A 106 9.13 -8.43 6.58
CA ALA A 106 9.29 -7.96 5.19
C ALA A 106 9.73 -6.49 5.08
N GLY A 107 9.73 -5.73 6.17
CA GLY A 107 10.21 -4.34 6.20
C GLY A 107 9.13 -3.30 5.92
N VAL A 108 7.87 -3.67 6.02
CA VAL A 108 6.71 -2.76 5.88
C VAL A 108 6.75 -1.70 6.97
N ALA A 109 6.36 -0.47 6.62
CA ALA A 109 6.32 0.66 7.55
C ALA A 109 4.93 0.88 8.16
N ALA A 110 3.89 0.55 7.40
CA ALA A 110 2.51 0.63 7.85
C ALA A 110 1.66 -0.45 7.16
N LEU A 111 0.64 -0.94 7.85
CA LEU A 111 -0.33 -1.86 7.27
C LEU A 111 -1.75 -1.54 7.70
N THR A 112 -2.71 -1.90 6.86
CA THR A 112 -4.14 -1.82 7.18
C THR A 112 -4.72 -3.20 7.36
N ILE A 113 -5.62 -3.37 8.32
CA ILE A 113 -6.44 -4.58 8.52
C ILE A 113 -7.90 -4.18 8.45
N GLU A 114 -8.67 -4.80 7.58
CA GLU A 114 -10.09 -4.48 7.41
C GLU A 114 -11.03 -5.45 8.12
N ASP A 115 -12.21 -4.94 8.37
CA ASP A 115 -13.32 -5.64 9.01
C ASP A 115 -14.32 -6.24 8.01
N THR A 116 -13.92 -6.45 6.76
CA THR A 116 -14.71 -7.14 5.75
C THR A 116 -14.72 -8.65 5.99
N GLU A 117 -15.87 -9.30 5.82
CA GLU A 117 -16.00 -10.76 5.83
C GLU A 117 -15.37 -11.36 4.57
N LEU A 118 -14.13 -11.81 4.67
CA LEU A 118 -13.33 -12.35 3.57
C LEU A 118 -12.59 -13.64 3.99
N PRO A 119 -12.31 -14.57 3.05
CA PRO A 119 -12.88 -14.61 1.69
C PRO A 119 -14.39 -14.79 1.73
N GLN A 120 -15.08 -14.42 0.64
CA GLN A 120 -16.55 -14.54 0.59
C GLN A 120 -17.02 -15.96 0.86
N SER A 121 -17.98 -16.11 1.77
CA SER A 121 -18.53 -17.41 2.15
C SER A 121 -19.38 -18.01 1.03
N TYR A 122 -19.45 -19.34 0.95
CA TYR A 122 -20.30 -20.05 0.02
C TYR A 122 -21.77 -19.55 0.11
N GLY A 123 -22.37 -19.27 -1.03
CA GLY A 123 -23.76 -18.77 -1.10
C GLY A 123 -23.91 -17.25 -0.90
N THR A 124 -22.83 -16.49 -0.76
CA THR A 124 -22.87 -15.03 -0.51
C THR A 124 -22.33 -14.19 -1.66
N VAL A 125 -22.25 -14.77 -2.85
CA VAL A 125 -21.68 -14.10 -4.05
C VAL A 125 -22.37 -12.77 -4.33
N GLY A 126 -21.60 -11.69 -4.35
CA GLY A 126 -22.03 -10.35 -4.79
C GLY A 126 -22.39 -9.37 -3.67
N GLY A 127 -22.31 -9.74 -2.39
CA GLY A 127 -22.55 -8.81 -1.28
C GLY A 127 -21.32 -8.69 -0.34
N THR A 128 -20.76 -7.51 -0.19
CA THR A 128 -19.77 -7.22 0.84
C THR A 128 -20.45 -7.14 2.20
N ARG A 129 -19.93 -7.87 3.19
CA ARG A 129 -20.42 -7.84 4.56
C ARG A 129 -19.28 -7.50 5.50
N LEU A 130 -19.65 -6.88 6.63
CA LEU A 130 -18.70 -6.58 7.69
C LEU A 130 -18.85 -7.62 8.83
N ILE A 131 -17.74 -7.98 9.43
CA ILE A 131 -17.74 -8.72 10.71
C ILE A 131 -18.27 -7.83 11.83
N SER A 132 -18.59 -8.42 12.99
CA SER A 132 -19.03 -7.61 14.14
C SER A 132 -17.94 -6.67 14.63
N ILE A 133 -18.32 -5.60 15.33
CA ILE A 133 -17.36 -4.67 15.93
C ILE A 133 -16.45 -5.40 16.91
N GLU A 134 -17.00 -6.34 17.69
CA GLU A 134 -16.25 -7.13 18.68
C GLU A 134 -15.18 -8.00 18.01
N GLU A 135 -15.52 -8.63 16.88
CA GLU A 135 -14.55 -9.41 16.10
C GLU A 135 -13.48 -8.50 15.48
N GLY A 136 -13.87 -7.34 14.92
CA GLY A 136 -12.95 -6.32 14.42
C GLY A 136 -11.98 -5.83 15.50
N VAL A 137 -12.49 -5.53 16.70
CA VAL A 137 -11.68 -5.17 17.88
C VAL A 137 -10.72 -6.32 18.26
N GLY A 138 -11.17 -7.56 18.17
CA GLY A 138 -10.31 -8.74 18.38
C GLY A 138 -9.14 -8.81 17.40
N LYS A 139 -9.41 -8.53 16.11
CA LYS A 139 -8.38 -8.45 15.07
C LYS A 139 -7.38 -7.32 15.34
N MET A 140 -7.84 -6.12 15.72
CA MET A 140 -6.96 -4.98 16.02
C MET A 140 -6.07 -5.26 17.24
N LYS A 141 -6.62 -5.87 18.30
CA LYS A 141 -5.82 -6.32 19.47
C LYS A 141 -4.73 -7.31 19.06
N ALA A 142 -5.08 -8.29 18.23
CA ALA A 142 -4.12 -9.28 17.74
C ALA A 142 -3.03 -8.66 16.86
N ALA A 143 -3.38 -7.67 16.04
CA ALA A 143 -2.43 -6.92 15.24
C ALA A 143 -1.41 -6.16 16.11
N LEU A 144 -1.91 -5.45 17.13
CA LEU A 144 -1.07 -4.72 18.08
C LEU A 144 -0.17 -5.64 18.92
N ASP A 145 -0.67 -6.82 19.32
CA ASP A 145 0.11 -7.83 20.05
C ASP A 145 1.18 -8.50 19.17
N GLY A 146 0.92 -8.66 17.87
CA GLY A 146 1.89 -9.21 16.92
C GLY A 146 3.04 -8.27 16.58
N ARG A 147 2.86 -6.96 16.79
CA ARG A 147 3.86 -5.93 16.50
C ARG A 147 5.03 -6.00 17.48
N GLN A 148 6.26 -6.07 16.96
CA GLN A 148 7.50 -6.09 17.76
C GLN A 148 8.20 -4.73 17.77
N ASP A 149 8.21 -4.04 16.63
CA ASP A 149 8.76 -2.68 16.50
C ASP A 149 7.63 -1.65 16.70
N PRO A 150 7.64 -0.87 17.79
CA PRO A 150 6.58 0.10 18.07
C PRO A 150 6.46 1.20 17.01
N SER A 151 7.46 1.36 16.14
CA SER A 151 7.40 2.31 15.02
C SER A 151 6.56 1.79 13.84
N LEU A 152 6.26 0.48 13.74
CA LEU A 152 5.31 -0.05 12.75
C LEU A 152 3.91 0.53 13.00
N VAL A 153 3.31 1.10 11.95
CA VAL A 153 1.97 1.69 12.03
C VAL A 153 0.91 0.64 11.68
N ILE A 154 -0.08 0.51 12.54
CA ILE A 154 -1.25 -0.37 12.34
C ILE A 154 -2.49 0.51 12.22
N ALA A 155 -3.17 0.42 11.07
CA ALA A 155 -4.40 1.14 10.81
C ALA A 155 -5.60 0.18 10.73
N GLY A 156 -6.63 0.47 11.52
CA GLY A 156 -7.91 -0.23 11.43
C GLY A 156 -8.72 0.28 10.25
N ARG A 157 -9.01 -0.61 9.28
CA ARG A 157 -9.75 -0.25 8.06
C ARG A 157 -11.19 -0.69 8.14
N THR A 158 -12.09 0.16 7.64
CA THR A 158 -13.50 -0.18 7.45
C THR A 158 -14.08 0.43 6.16
N SER A 159 -14.98 -0.29 5.54
CA SER A 159 -15.82 0.15 4.42
C SER A 159 -17.28 0.41 4.86
N ALA A 160 -17.51 0.59 6.16
CA ALA A 160 -18.84 0.75 6.72
C ALA A 160 -19.59 1.96 6.15
N MET A 161 -18.89 3.02 5.72
CA MET A 161 -19.52 4.21 5.15
C MET A 161 -20.41 3.88 3.95
N ASP A 162 -19.97 2.98 3.07
CA ASP A 162 -20.72 2.53 1.91
C ASP A 162 -21.72 1.42 2.21
N ILE A 163 -21.45 0.57 3.22
CA ILE A 163 -22.19 -0.67 3.46
C ILE A 163 -23.32 -0.47 4.45
N THR A 164 -23.02 0.19 5.58
CA THR A 164 -23.94 0.34 6.73
C THR A 164 -24.20 1.78 7.12
N GLY A 165 -23.42 2.71 6.57
CA GLY A 165 -23.60 4.15 6.77
C GLY A 165 -22.78 4.76 7.89
N PRO A 166 -22.93 6.08 8.11
CA PRO A 166 -22.04 6.86 8.97
C PRO A 166 -22.09 6.47 10.44
N GLU A 167 -23.24 6.08 10.98
CA GLU A 167 -23.40 5.72 12.41
C GLU A 167 -22.55 4.47 12.75
N ASP A 168 -22.61 3.42 11.95
CA ASP A 168 -21.80 2.21 12.16
C ASP A 168 -20.31 2.49 11.89
N THR A 169 -19.99 3.34 10.89
CA THR A 169 -18.62 3.80 10.67
C THR A 169 -18.03 4.43 11.91
N VAL A 170 -18.72 5.39 12.51
CA VAL A 170 -18.30 6.07 13.74
C VAL A 170 -18.14 5.09 14.90
N ALA A 171 -19.08 4.16 15.07
CA ALA A 171 -18.97 3.14 16.11
C ALA A 171 -17.72 2.28 15.97
N ARG A 172 -17.39 1.84 14.74
CA ARG A 172 -16.21 1.03 14.43
C ARG A 172 -14.91 1.78 14.66
N ILE A 173 -14.76 2.98 14.08
CA ILE A 173 -13.49 3.73 14.20
C ILE A 173 -13.21 4.15 15.64
N LYS A 174 -14.22 4.50 16.43
CA LYS A 174 -14.06 4.74 17.87
C LYS A 174 -13.64 3.49 18.64
N ALA A 175 -14.20 2.34 18.29
CA ALA A 175 -13.80 1.08 18.90
C ALA A 175 -12.36 0.69 18.56
N TYR A 176 -11.91 0.97 17.33
CA TYR A 176 -10.52 0.74 16.90
C TYR A 176 -9.53 1.73 17.54
N GLU A 177 -9.89 3.02 17.61
CA GLU A 177 -9.10 4.02 18.35
C GLU A 177 -8.95 3.61 19.83
N ALA A 178 -10.03 3.20 20.47
CA ALA A 178 -10.03 2.79 21.89
C ALA A 178 -9.13 1.55 22.15
N VAL A 179 -8.88 0.72 21.17
CA VAL A 179 -7.93 -0.42 21.25
C VAL A 179 -6.47 0.04 21.13
N GLY A 180 -6.24 1.20 20.52
CA GLY A 180 -4.91 1.80 20.38
C GLY A 180 -4.27 1.58 19.00
N VAL A 181 -5.06 1.41 17.92
CA VAL A 181 -4.52 1.49 16.56
C VAL A 181 -3.94 2.88 16.29
N ASP A 182 -2.94 2.96 15.44
CA ASP A 182 -2.22 4.21 15.18
C ASP A 182 -2.98 5.15 14.23
N ALA A 183 -3.89 4.60 13.41
CA ALA A 183 -4.71 5.33 12.44
C ALA A 183 -5.98 4.55 12.12
N VAL A 184 -6.94 5.23 11.49
CA VAL A 184 -8.09 4.57 10.83
C VAL A 184 -8.01 4.76 9.33
N PHE A 185 -8.35 3.72 8.58
CA PHE A 185 -8.43 3.77 7.12
C PHE A 185 -9.89 3.60 6.69
N LEU A 186 -10.37 4.51 5.86
CA LEU A 186 -11.77 4.56 5.43
C LEU A 186 -11.90 4.43 3.92
N SER A 187 -12.73 3.50 3.50
CA SER A 187 -13.27 3.44 2.15
C SER A 187 -14.68 4.03 2.13
N GLY A 188 -15.12 4.55 0.99
CA GLY A 188 -16.49 5.02 0.81
C GLY A 188 -16.80 6.43 1.31
N VAL A 189 -15.82 7.16 1.83
CA VAL A 189 -15.99 8.60 2.13
C VAL A 189 -15.92 9.38 0.82
N THR A 190 -17.04 9.98 0.40
CA THR A 190 -17.19 10.59 -0.94
C THR A 190 -17.53 12.07 -0.93
N ASN A 191 -17.85 12.64 0.24
CA ASN A 191 -18.19 14.06 0.38
C ASN A 191 -17.75 14.63 1.73
N THR A 192 -17.76 15.95 1.85
CA THR A 192 -17.29 16.70 3.02
C THR A 192 -18.11 16.44 4.27
N ASP A 193 -19.42 16.18 4.16
CA ASP A 193 -20.26 15.91 5.33
C ASP A 193 -19.89 14.57 5.97
N GLN A 194 -19.66 13.54 5.15
CA GLN A 194 -19.15 12.24 5.61
C GLN A 194 -17.77 12.38 6.25
N LEU A 195 -16.88 13.18 5.63
CA LEU A 195 -15.55 13.44 6.16
C LEU A 195 -15.60 14.16 7.51
N ALA A 196 -16.47 15.17 7.65
CA ALA A 196 -16.65 15.87 8.91
C ALA A 196 -17.11 14.93 10.04
N VAL A 197 -18.11 14.08 9.77
CA VAL A 197 -18.60 13.08 10.75
C VAL A 197 -17.48 12.16 11.23
N VAL A 198 -16.58 11.74 10.35
CA VAL A 198 -15.44 10.87 10.71
C VAL A 198 -14.37 11.66 11.45
N SER A 199 -14.03 12.86 10.97
CA SER A 199 -13.03 13.74 11.58
C SER A 199 -13.38 14.12 13.01
N ASP A 200 -14.66 14.41 13.27
CA ASP A 200 -15.16 14.72 14.62
C ASP A 200 -15.22 13.50 15.56
N ALA A 201 -15.11 12.29 15.01
CA ALA A 201 -15.31 11.06 15.77
C ALA A 201 -14.03 10.51 16.41
N VAL A 202 -12.85 10.79 15.86
CA VAL A 202 -11.56 10.25 16.30
C VAL A 202 -10.48 11.33 16.40
N ASN A 203 -9.46 11.08 17.23
CA ASN A 203 -8.31 11.98 17.41
C ASN A 203 -7.02 11.43 16.76
N ILE A 204 -7.09 10.26 16.16
CA ILE A 204 -5.95 9.63 15.48
C ILE A 204 -5.97 9.94 13.97
N PRO A 205 -4.84 9.83 13.28
CA PRO A 205 -4.74 10.06 11.84
C PRO A 205 -5.76 9.28 11.02
N ILE A 206 -6.33 9.93 10.00
CA ILE A 206 -7.27 9.34 9.05
C ILE A 206 -6.56 9.06 7.74
N PHE A 207 -6.73 7.85 7.21
CA PHE A 207 -6.35 7.47 5.85
C PHE A 207 -7.61 7.29 5.01
N LEU A 208 -7.58 7.74 3.76
CA LEU A 208 -8.70 7.61 2.81
C LEU A 208 -8.35 6.72 1.64
N GLY A 209 -9.23 5.78 1.31
CA GLY A 209 -9.08 4.82 0.22
C GLY A 209 -9.22 5.42 -1.19
N GLY A 210 -9.57 6.68 -1.30
CA GLY A 210 -9.67 7.39 -2.58
C GLY A 210 -9.88 8.88 -2.39
N ALA A 211 -9.38 9.67 -3.34
CA ALA A 211 -9.56 11.11 -3.40
C ALA A 211 -10.77 11.42 -4.30
N ALA A 212 -11.97 11.50 -3.73
CA ALA A 212 -13.10 12.06 -4.43
C ALA A 212 -12.90 13.58 -4.60
N SER A 213 -13.14 14.11 -5.81
CA SER A 213 -13.02 15.56 -6.09
C SER A 213 -13.88 16.42 -5.15
N ALA A 214 -14.96 15.86 -4.61
CA ALA A 214 -15.85 16.51 -3.66
C ALA A 214 -15.27 16.67 -2.24
N LEU A 215 -14.12 16.04 -1.93
CA LEU A 215 -13.47 16.13 -0.62
C LEU A 215 -12.57 17.35 -0.47
N GLY A 216 -12.35 18.11 -1.54
CA GLY A 216 -11.47 19.27 -1.56
C GLY A 216 -10.02 18.93 -1.93
N ASP A 217 -9.14 19.87 -1.68
CA ASP A 217 -7.70 19.73 -1.91
C ASP A 217 -6.97 19.15 -0.69
N LEU A 218 -5.64 19.03 -0.80
CA LEU A 218 -4.81 18.48 0.28
C LEU A 218 -4.85 19.33 1.55
N ASP A 219 -5.05 20.65 1.45
CA ASP A 219 -5.11 21.52 2.62
C ASP A 219 -6.42 21.29 3.38
N ALA A 220 -7.54 21.14 2.68
CA ALA A 220 -8.83 20.78 3.27
C ALA A 220 -8.79 19.40 3.95
N LEU A 221 -8.18 18.41 3.27
CA LEU A 221 -7.98 17.08 3.84
C LEU A 221 -7.08 17.12 5.09
N SER A 222 -6.01 17.90 5.05
CA SER A 222 -5.09 18.07 6.17
C SER A 222 -5.79 18.65 7.40
N ALA A 223 -6.63 19.69 7.18
CA ALA A 223 -7.42 20.32 8.23
C ALA A 223 -8.44 19.37 8.86
N ALA A 224 -8.95 18.40 8.08
CA ALA A 224 -9.84 17.33 8.55
C ALA A 224 -9.12 16.15 9.22
N GLY A 225 -7.83 16.24 9.52
CA GLY A 225 -7.08 15.15 10.16
C GLY A 225 -6.65 14.01 9.22
N VAL A 226 -6.88 14.16 7.91
CA VAL A 226 -6.38 13.18 6.93
C VAL A 226 -4.88 13.34 6.76
N ARG A 227 -4.15 12.22 6.77
CA ARG A 227 -2.70 12.20 6.56
C ARG A 227 -2.29 11.44 5.31
N ILE A 228 -3.06 10.44 4.92
CA ILE A 228 -2.86 9.65 3.71
C ILE A 228 -4.15 9.65 2.90
N CYS A 229 -4.08 10.00 1.61
CA CYS A 229 -5.21 9.91 0.69
C CYS A 229 -4.78 9.23 -0.61
N LEU A 230 -5.32 8.03 -0.88
CA LEU A 230 -4.97 7.25 -2.06
C LEU A 230 -5.50 7.91 -3.34
N GLN A 231 -4.75 7.77 -4.43
CA GLN A 231 -5.13 8.25 -5.77
C GLN A 231 -5.47 7.11 -6.75
N GLY A 232 -5.51 5.86 -6.26
CA GLY A 232 -5.72 4.67 -7.08
C GLY A 232 -4.41 4.05 -7.59
N HIS A 233 -4.54 3.11 -8.54
CA HIS A 233 -3.43 2.24 -8.97
C HIS A 233 -3.09 2.41 -10.46
N GLN A 234 -3.20 3.63 -10.99
CA GLN A 234 -2.89 3.97 -12.37
C GLN A 234 -1.50 3.54 -12.84
N PRO A 235 -0.42 3.59 -12.01
CA PRO A 235 0.90 3.14 -12.47
C PRO A 235 0.93 1.69 -12.94
N PHE A 236 0.29 0.76 -12.22
CA PHE A 236 0.18 -0.63 -12.66
C PHE A 236 -0.64 -0.77 -13.94
N GLN A 237 -1.80 -0.11 -14.02
CA GLN A 237 -2.66 -0.15 -15.22
C GLN A 237 -1.94 0.43 -16.46
N ALA A 238 -1.16 1.50 -16.26
CA ALA A 238 -0.32 2.08 -17.32
C ALA A 238 0.76 1.10 -17.78
N ALA A 239 1.43 0.39 -16.86
CA ALA A 239 2.41 -0.64 -17.19
C ALA A 239 1.79 -1.78 -18.00
N VAL A 240 0.61 -2.27 -17.60
CA VAL A 240 -0.14 -3.29 -18.34
C VAL A 240 -0.47 -2.81 -19.75
N LYS A 241 -0.97 -1.56 -19.88
CA LYS A 241 -1.31 -0.99 -21.20
C LYS A 241 -0.08 -0.82 -22.08
N ALA A 242 1.04 -0.35 -21.54
CA ALA A 242 2.29 -0.18 -22.27
C ALA A 242 2.82 -1.55 -22.76
N THR A 243 2.83 -2.55 -21.87
CA THR A 243 3.23 -3.91 -22.21
C THR A 243 2.37 -4.50 -23.33
N TYR A 244 1.04 -4.40 -23.23
CA TYR A 244 0.12 -4.86 -24.26
C TYR A 244 0.41 -4.20 -25.61
N ASN A 245 0.53 -2.86 -25.63
CA ASN A 245 0.76 -2.13 -26.86
C ASN A 245 2.09 -2.50 -27.53
N THR A 246 3.14 -2.64 -26.73
CA THR A 246 4.47 -3.02 -27.21
C THR A 246 4.49 -4.43 -27.79
N LEU A 247 3.92 -5.40 -27.06
CA LEU A 247 3.83 -6.79 -27.55
C LEU A 247 2.98 -6.89 -28.82
N LYS A 248 1.87 -6.12 -28.89
CA LYS A 248 1.03 -6.07 -30.08
C LYS A 248 1.80 -5.52 -31.29
N ALA A 249 2.50 -4.39 -31.14
CA ALA A 249 3.29 -3.79 -32.21
C ALA A 249 4.35 -4.76 -32.74
N LEU A 250 5.10 -5.41 -31.86
CA LEU A 250 6.09 -6.43 -32.23
C LEU A 250 5.45 -7.61 -32.95
N ARG A 251 4.29 -8.09 -32.47
CA ARG A 251 3.56 -9.20 -33.07
C ARG A 251 3.02 -8.84 -34.49
N ASP A 252 2.64 -7.59 -34.67
CA ASP A 252 2.14 -7.06 -35.96
C ASP A 252 3.30 -6.74 -36.95
N GLY A 253 4.57 -6.96 -36.57
CA GLY A 253 5.73 -6.82 -37.42
C GLY A 253 6.45 -5.47 -37.34
N THR A 254 6.13 -4.61 -36.37
CA THR A 254 6.89 -3.37 -36.10
C THR A 254 8.31 -3.73 -35.67
N PRO A 255 9.36 -3.22 -36.37
CA PRO A 255 10.73 -3.46 -35.95
C PRO A 255 11.02 -2.94 -34.54
N PRO A 256 11.82 -3.64 -33.70
CA PRO A 256 12.16 -3.17 -32.36
C PRO A 256 12.74 -1.76 -32.31
N SER A 257 13.50 -1.36 -33.34
CA SER A 257 14.08 0.00 -33.46
C SER A 257 13.04 1.11 -33.65
N GLU A 258 11.82 0.77 -34.05
CA GLU A 258 10.72 1.72 -34.23
C GLU A 258 9.81 1.84 -32.99
N ILE A 259 10.05 1.03 -31.96
CA ILE A 259 9.34 1.14 -30.67
C ILE A 259 9.92 2.30 -29.87
N THR A 260 9.20 3.42 -29.82
CA THR A 260 9.67 4.67 -29.20
C THR A 260 9.14 4.87 -27.75
N THR A 261 8.27 3.99 -27.27
CA THR A 261 7.60 4.10 -25.97
C THR A 261 8.33 3.36 -24.84
N THR A 262 9.57 2.92 -25.08
CA THR A 262 10.39 2.25 -24.08
C THR A 262 11.15 3.24 -23.20
N ALA A 263 11.48 2.81 -21.97
CA ALA A 263 12.29 3.61 -21.07
C ALA A 263 13.70 3.86 -21.68
N PRO A 264 14.22 5.08 -21.65
CA PRO A 264 15.57 5.39 -22.11
C PRO A 264 16.66 4.60 -21.35
N LYS A 265 17.80 4.33 -22.00
CA LYS A 265 18.92 3.57 -21.41
C LYS A 265 19.40 4.16 -20.07
N ASP A 266 19.52 5.50 -20.00
CA ASP A 266 19.96 6.21 -18.80
C ASP A 266 18.96 6.06 -17.63
N MET A 267 17.66 6.10 -17.92
CA MET A 267 16.62 5.84 -16.92
C MET A 267 16.73 4.40 -16.38
N MET A 268 16.90 3.41 -17.27
CA MET A 268 17.09 2.03 -16.84
C MET A 268 18.35 1.86 -15.98
N LYS A 269 19.49 2.48 -16.36
CA LYS A 269 20.72 2.45 -15.58
C LYS A 269 20.51 2.98 -14.15
N ARG A 270 19.87 4.13 -14.02
CA ARG A 270 19.56 4.71 -12.69
C ARG A 270 18.66 3.79 -11.88
N LEU A 271 17.53 3.38 -12.45
CA LEU A 271 16.54 2.57 -11.75
C LEU A 271 17.05 1.17 -11.37
N THR A 272 17.96 0.60 -12.16
CA THR A 272 18.62 -0.67 -11.82
C THR A 272 19.84 -0.49 -10.92
N ARG A 273 20.27 0.75 -10.64
CA ARG A 273 21.47 1.07 -9.85
C ARG A 273 22.75 0.47 -10.48
N GLU A 274 22.85 0.54 -11.80
CA GLU A 274 23.95 -0.08 -12.55
C GLU A 274 25.31 0.45 -12.09
N ASP A 275 25.43 1.75 -11.79
CA ASP A 275 26.69 2.36 -11.33
C ASP A 275 27.15 1.80 -9.99
N ASP A 276 26.23 1.57 -9.03
CA ASP A 276 26.55 0.90 -7.76
C ASP A 276 27.09 -0.51 -8.01
N HIS A 277 26.44 -1.28 -8.89
CA HIS A 277 26.88 -2.63 -9.22
C HIS A 277 28.23 -2.65 -9.93
N ARG A 278 28.49 -1.69 -10.84
CA ARG A 278 29.79 -1.54 -11.49
C ARG A 278 30.89 -1.24 -10.48
N LYS A 279 30.62 -0.32 -9.53
CA LYS A 279 31.54 -0.04 -8.44
C LYS A 279 31.83 -1.28 -7.61
N TRP A 280 30.83 -2.02 -7.19
CA TRP A 280 31.00 -3.26 -6.42
C TRP A 280 31.76 -4.34 -7.18
N MET A 281 31.55 -4.44 -8.51
CA MET A 281 32.32 -5.35 -9.34
C MET A 281 33.80 -4.99 -9.35
N GLN A 282 34.16 -3.69 -9.45
CA GLN A 282 35.55 -3.24 -9.35
C GLN A 282 36.16 -3.53 -7.99
N ASP A 283 35.40 -3.18 -6.92
CA ASP A 283 35.89 -3.29 -5.55
C ASP A 283 36.07 -4.76 -5.11
N TRP A 284 35.24 -5.68 -5.61
CA TRP A 284 35.19 -7.05 -5.07
C TRP A 284 35.59 -8.14 -6.03
N LEU A 285 35.47 -7.95 -7.35
CA LEU A 285 35.83 -8.96 -8.34
C LEU A 285 37.19 -8.70 -9.00
N GLY A 286 37.70 -7.48 -8.88
CA GLY A 286 38.95 -7.06 -9.54
C GLY A 286 38.83 -6.94 -11.05
N GLY A 287 39.90 -6.48 -11.71
CA GLY A 287 39.95 -6.30 -13.16
C GLY A 287 39.45 -4.93 -13.63
N GLU A 288 39.72 -4.64 -14.91
CA GLU A 288 39.19 -3.45 -15.58
C GLU A 288 37.79 -3.72 -16.10
N LEU A 289 36.86 -2.77 -15.85
CA LEU A 289 35.52 -2.86 -16.45
C LEU A 289 35.62 -2.63 -17.95
N ALA A 290 35.16 -3.59 -18.74
CA ALA A 290 35.00 -3.38 -20.18
C ALA A 290 34.02 -2.21 -20.43
N GLU A 291 34.40 -1.28 -21.29
CA GLU A 291 33.46 -0.27 -21.81
C GLU A 291 32.33 -1.03 -22.54
N ARG A 292 31.09 -0.75 -22.16
CA ARG A 292 29.93 -1.25 -22.91
C ARG A 292 29.38 -0.10 -23.74
N ASP A 293 29.37 -0.31 -25.06
CA ASP A 293 28.71 0.55 -26.04
C ASP A 293 27.19 0.69 -25.81
#